data_b214c3e9809e5b81e848847d9fac70eb
#
_entry.id   b214c3e9809e5b81e848847d9fac70eb
#
_cell.length_a   1.000
_cell.length_b   1.000
_cell.length_c   1.000
_cell.angle_alpha   90.00
_cell.angle_beta   90.00
_cell.angle_gamma   90.00
#
_symmetry.space_group_name_H-M   'P 1'
#
loop_
_entity.id
_entity.type
_entity.pdbx_description
1 polymer ?
#
loop_
_entity_poly.entity_id
_entity_poly.type
_entity_poly.pdbx_seq_one_letter_code
_entity_poly.pdbx_strand_id
1 'polypeptide(L)'
;MSICDNDVILFHQACRKIINQERASMGIGTLSEKTVHAVLKAFYEPDPEHQEIPVENFVADILQDGEIIEIQTRGFNKLRRKLDTFLKYYPVTIVYPIVHTKYLYWIDEETGEISSKRKSPKTGTIYDAVPELYKIKMYLNNPNLHLCLVLIDADEYRLLNGWSRDRKKGSSRFDRIPTELVDEFYIGGPADYKC
;
A
#
# COMPACT_ATOMS: atom_id res chain seq x y z
N MET A 1 -12.26 -6.97 11.38
CA MET A 1 -11.91 -6.50 12.74
C MET A 1 -12.09 -5.00 12.73
N SER A 2 -12.66 -4.41 13.77
CA SER A 2 -12.67 -2.95 13.86
C SER A 2 -11.29 -2.48 14.32
N ILE A 3 -10.77 -1.45 13.65
CA ILE A 3 -9.53 -0.78 14.05
C ILE A 3 -9.66 -0.32 15.50
N CYS A 4 -8.66 -0.60 16.32
CA CYS A 4 -8.60 -0.11 17.69
C CYS A 4 -7.73 1.16 17.77
N ASP A 5 -7.87 1.90 18.87
CA ASP A 5 -7.07 3.13 19.08
C ASP A 5 -5.56 2.88 19.03
N ASN A 6 -5.11 1.68 19.43
CA ASN A 6 -3.71 1.30 19.38
C ASN A 6 -3.20 1.14 17.94
N ASP A 7 -4.01 0.58 17.03
CA ASP A 7 -3.64 0.43 15.61
C ASP A 7 -3.45 1.79 14.96
N VAL A 8 -4.30 2.76 15.28
CA VAL A 8 -4.17 4.14 14.79
C VAL A 8 -2.86 4.78 15.29
N ILE A 9 -2.52 4.56 16.56
CA ILE A 9 -1.26 5.08 17.14
C ILE A 9 -0.05 4.45 16.44
N LEU A 10 -0.05 3.13 16.27
CA LEU A 10 1.04 2.40 15.61
C LEU A 10 1.20 2.83 14.14
N PHE A 11 0.08 3.01 13.43
CA PHE A 11 0.09 3.51 12.06
C PHE A 11 0.72 4.90 11.95
N HIS A 12 0.34 5.83 12.84
CA HIS A 12 0.94 7.16 12.87
C HIS A 12 2.43 7.12 13.24
N GLN A 13 2.86 6.20 14.10
CA GLN A 13 4.28 6.00 14.41
C GLN A 13 5.05 5.51 13.18
N ALA A 14 4.50 4.53 12.44
CA ALA A 14 5.07 4.05 11.18
C ALA A 14 5.18 5.18 10.14
N CYS A 15 4.12 5.99 9.96
CA CYS A 15 4.15 7.16 9.08
C CYS A 15 5.29 8.11 9.45
N ARG A 16 5.41 8.49 10.73
CA ARG A 16 6.47 9.40 11.19
C ARG A 16 7.86 8.82 11.00
N LYS A 17 8.05 7.53 11.31
CA LYS A 17 9.34 6.83 11.12
C LYS A 17 9.79 6.90 9.68
N ILE A 18 8.94 6.50 8.73
CA ILE A 18 9.28 6.45 7.30
C ILE A 18 9.50 7.84 6.71
N ILE A 19 8.59 8.79 6.97
CA ILE A 19 8.71 10.16 6.45
C ILE A 19 10.00 10.83 6.94
N ASN A 20 10.36 10.64 8.21
CA ASN A 20 11.58 11.22 8.77
C ASN A 20 12.86 10.55 8.21
N GLN A 21 12.85 9.23 8.01
CA GLN A 21 13.97 8.51 7.40
C GLN A 21 14.21 8.94 5.95
N GLU A 22 13.14 9.08 5.16
CA GLU A 22 13.23 9.48 3.77
C GLU A 22 13.68 10.94 3.62
N ARG A 23 13.21 11.85 4.49
CA ARG A 23 13.70 13.24 4.53
C ARG A 23 15.19 13.36 4.89
N ALA A 24 15.69 12.44 5.71
CA ALA A 24 17.11 12.43 6.11
C ALA A 24 18.03 11.84 5.03
N SER A 25 17.54 10.92 4.20
CA SER A 25 18.34 10.18 3.22
C SER A 25 18.33 10.77 1.81
N MET A 26 17.31 11.54 1.45
CA MET A 26 17.15 12.07 0.09
C MET A 26 16.54 13.47 0.14
N GLY A 27 17.17 14.40 -0.59
CA GLY A 27 16.54 15.69 -0.89
C GLY A 27 15.15 15.47 -1.53
N ILE A 28 14.27 16.46 -1.36
CA ILE A 28 12.89 16.47 -1.89
C ILE A 28 12.91 16.02 -3.36
N GLY A 29 12.43 14.81 -3.68
CA GLY A 29 12.33 14.44 -5.08
C GLY A 29 12.15 12.97 -5.48
N THR A 30 12.23 12.01 -4.59
CA THR A 30 12.16 10.56 -4.98
C THR A 30 11.11 9.75 -4.25
N LEU A 31 10.24 10.40 -3.49
CA LEU A 31 9.13 9.80 -2.78
C LEU A 31 8.02 9.45 -3.79
N SER A 32 7.89 8.19 -4.12
CA SER A 32 6.82 7.73 -5.01
C SER A 32 6.02 6.62 -4.30
N GLU A 33 5.29 5.83 -5.03
CA GLU A 33 4.49 4.68 -4.59
C GLU A 33 5.14 3.79 -3.50
N LYS A 34 6.43 3.99 -3.25
CA LYS A 34 7.20 3.33 -2.20
C LYS A 34 6.83 3.77 -0.79
N THR A 35 6.39 5.04 -0.59
CA THR A 35 6.07 5.55 0.76
C THR A 35 4.91 4.78 1.40
N VAL A 36 3.81 4.56 0.68
CA VAL A 36 2.68 3.78 1.21
C VAL A 36 3.11 2.35 1.54
N HIS A 37 3.90 1.73 0.65
CA HIS A 37 4.42 0.37 0.87
C HIS A 37 5.32 0.32 2.12
N ALA A 38 6.26 1.24 2.26
CA ALA A 38 7.18 1.29 3.39
C ALA A 38 6.45 1.55 4.72
N VAL A 39 5.46 2.45 4.73
CA VAL A 39 4.65 2.72 5.92
C VAL A 39 3.88 1.48 6.35
N LEU A 40 3.19 0.81 5.42
CA LEU A 40 2.44 -0.40 5.75
C LEU A 40 3.37 -1.53 6.21
N LYS A 41 4.54 -1.69 5.58
CA LYS A 41 5.51 -2.68 6.03
C LYS A 41 5.96 -2.41 7.47
N ALA A 42 6.29 -1.16 7.82
CA ALA A 42 6.68 -0.79 9.16
C ALA A 42 5.51 -0.83 10.18
N PHE A 43 4.27 -0.72 9.71
CA PHE A 43 3.07 -0.84 10.54
C PHE A 43 2.77 -2.30 10.90
N TYR A 44 2.77 -3.21 9.90
CA TYR A 44 2.51 -4.63 10.13
C TYR A 44 3.68 -5.36 10.79
N GLU A 45 4.92 -4.92 10.53
CA GLU A 45 6.11 -5.48 11.15
C GLU A 45 7.13 -4.37 11.47
N PRO A 46 7.19 -3.92 12.72
CA PRO A 46 8.15 -2.90 13.14
C PRO A 46 9.60 -3.38 13.20
N ASP A 47 9.82 -4.70 13.36
CA ASP A 47 11.15 -5.30 13.45
C ASP A 47 11.74 -5.53 12.04
N PRO A 48 12.85 -4.88 11.69
CA PRO A 48 13.48 -5.06 10.40
C PRO A 48 14.06 -6.48 10.20
N GLU A 49 14.27 -7.27 11.25
CA GLU A 49 14.78 -8.64 11.13
C GLU A 49 13.76 -9.58 10.46
N HIS A 50 12.46 -9.24 10.50
CA HIS A 50 11.40 -10.00 9.83
C HIS A 50 11.04 -9.45 8.44
N GLN A 51 11.70 -8.38 7.98
CA GLN A 51 11.41 -7.74 6.71
C GLN A 51 12.40 -8.16 5.61
N GLU A 52 11.94 -8.13 4.35
CA GLU A 52 12.75 -8.45 3.16
C GLU A 52 13.43 -9.83 3.25
N ILE A 53 12.69 -10.84 3.71
CA ILE A 53 13.21 -12.18 3.96
C ILE A 53 13.31 -13.00 2.68
N PRO A 54 14.49 -13.54 2.33
CA PRO A 54 14.63 -14.45 1.20
C PRO A 54 13.85 -15.75 1.44
N VAL A 55 12.96 -16.08 0.49
CA VAL A 55 12.21 -17.33 0.47
C VAL A 55 12.35 -17.93 -0.93
N GLU A 56 13.08 -19.03 -1.06
CA GLU A 56 13.44 -19.61 -2.34
C GLU A 56 14.11 -18.58 -3.28
N ASN A 57 13.55 -18.37 -4.46
CA ASN A 57 14.06 -17.41 -5.46
C ASN A 57 13.40 -16.02 -5.36
N PHE A 58 12.69 -15.73 -4.27
CA PHE A 58 11.97 -14.48 -4.07
C PHE A 58 12.32 -13.88 -2.71
N VAL A 59 11.94 -12.62 -2.53
CA VAL A 59 12.03 -11.93 -1.26
C VAL A 59 10.61 -11.64 -0.79
N ALA A 60 10.25 -12.13 0.40
CA ALA A 60 9.00 -11.79 1.06
C ALA A 60 9.12 -10.42 1.72
N ASP A 61 8.08 -9.58 1.62
CA ASP A 61 8.10 -8.27 2.28
C ASP A 61 8.20 -8.42 3.80
N ILE A 62 7.47 -9.38 4.37
CA ILE A 62 7.50 -9.75 5.79
C ILE A 62 7.37 -11.28 5.89
N LEU A 63 8.14 -11.89 6.77
CA LEU A 63 7.97 -13.28 7.22
C LEU A 63 8.05 -13.31 8.73
N GLN A 64 6.93 -13.57 9.39
CA GLN A 64 6.81 -13.64 10.84
C GLN A 64 5.89 -14.80 11.24
N ASP A 65 6.21 -15.49 12.31
CA ASP A 65 5.41 -16.59 12.89
C ASP A 65 4.98 -17.68 11.89
N GLY A 66 5.76 -17.85 10.81
CA GLY A 66 5.48 -18.82 9.74
C GLY A 66 4.42 -18.36 8.73
N GLU A 67 4.07 -17.09 8.70
CA GLU A 67 3.21 -16.45 7.71
C GLU A 67 3.98 -15.41 6.89
N ILE A 68 3.69 -15.33 5.60
CA ILE A 68 4.20 -14.29 4.71
C ILE A 68 3.15 -13.19 4.56
N ILE A 69 3.57 -11.94 4.73
CA ILE A 69 2.75 -10.77 4.42
C ILE A 69 3.38 -10.04 3.23
N GLU A 70 2.64 -9.89 2.15
CA GLU A 70 3.04 -9.18 0.93
C GLU A 70 2.24 -7.88 0.79
N ILE A 71 2.92 -6.74 0.74
CA ILE A 71 2.28 -5.45 0.59
C ILE A 71 2.25 -5.06 -0.88
N GLN A 72 1.07 -5.07 -1.47
CA GLN A 72 0.92 -4.86 -2.91
C GLN A 72 0.01 -3.66 -3.20
N THR A 73 0.58 -2.57 -3.66
CA THR A 73 -0.17 -1.34 -3.96
C THR A 73 -0.87 -1.36 -5.32
N ARG A 74 -0.46 -2.24 -6.24
CA ARG A 74 -1.07 -2.48 -7.56
C ARG A 74 -0.41 -3.64 -8.31
N GLY A 75 -1.04 -4.07 -9.39
CA GLY A 75 -0.42 -5.00 -10.34
C GLY A 75 -0.29 -6.42 -9.78
N PHE A 76 -1.34 -6.98 -9.21
CA PHE A 76 -1.38 -8.33 -8.62
C PHE A 76 -0.92 -9.44 -9.57
N ASN A 77 -0.99 -9.23 -10.89
CA ASN A 77 -0.41 -10.17 -11.83
C ASN A 77 1.10 -10.42 -11.61
N LYS A 78 1.81 -9.47 -11.02
CA LYS A 78 3.24 -9.61 -10.70
C LYS A 78 3.48 -10.56 -9.52
N LEU A 79 2.49 -10.73 -8.64
CA LEU A 79 2.55 -11.65 -7.50
C LEU A 79 2.47 -13.13 -7.90
N ARG A 80 1.92 -13.46 -9.07
CA ARG A 80 1.62 -14.86 -9.45
C ARG A 80 2.79 -15.81 -9.21
N ARG A 81 4.00 -15.45 -9.65
CA ARG A 81 5.19 -16.28 -9.48
C ARG A 81 5.60 -16.45 -8.01
N LYS A 82 5.44 -15.38 -7.20
CA LYS A 82 5.64 -15.45 -5.75
C LYS A 82 4.60 -16.37 -5.11
N LEU A 83 3.33 -16.21 -5.45
CA LEU A 83 2.22 -17.03 -4.93
C LEU A 83 2.38 -18.51 -5.30
N ASP A 84 2.81 -18.83 -6.53
CA ASP A 84 3.13 -20.20 -6.95
C ASP A 84 4.18 -20.87 -6.07
N THR A 85 5.08 -20.08 -5.49
CA THR A 85 6.13 -20.56 -4.61
C THR A 85 5.70 -20.53 -3.15
N PHE A 86 5.28 -19.39 -2.66
CA PHE A 86 5.02 -19.16 -1.24
C PHE A 86 3.87 -20.02 -0.69
N LEU A 87 2.76 -20.14 -1.44
CA LEU A 87 1.58 -20.91 -1.02
C LEU A 87 1.82 -22.43 -0.86
N LYS A 88 2.98 -22.92 -1.29
CA LYS A 88 3.37 -24.33 -1.07
C LYS A 88 3.84 -24.57 0.37
N TYR A 89 4.37 -23.55 1.01
CA TYR A 89 5.08 -23.69 2.27
C TYR A 89 4.48 -22.82 3.39
N TYR A 90 3.82 -21.70 3.03
CA TYR A 90 3.36 -20.69 3.97
C TYR A 90 1.93 -20.24 3.69
N PRO A 91 1.15 -19.92 4.72
CA PRO A 91 0.05 -18.98 4.56
C PRO A 91 0.58 -17.63 4.05
N VAL A 92 -0.15 -16.98 3.17
CA VAL A 92 0.22 -15.70 2.56
C VAL A 92 -0.92 -14.72 2.70
N THR A 93 -0.68 -13.61 3.37
CA THR A 93 -1.61 -12.48 3.44
C THR A 93 -1.16 -11.39 2.49
N ILE A 94 -1.99 -11.03 1.51
CA ILE A 94 -1.79 -9.87 0.64
C ILE A 94 -2.44 -8.66 1.29
N VAL A 95 -1.64 -7.68 1.67
CA VAL A 95 -2.10 -6.38 2.16
C VAL A 95 -2.25 -5.43 0.98
N TYR A 96 -3.47 -4.95 0.73
CA TYR A 96 -3.77 -4.05 -0.37
C TYR A 96 -4.33 -2.72 0.13
N PRO A 97 -3.55 -1.62 0.05
CA PRO A 97 -4.02 -0.31 0.44
C PRO A 97 -4.95 0.30 -0.60
N ILE A 98 -6.09 0.79 -0.12
CA ILE A 98 -7.09 1.53 -0.89
C ILE A 98 -7.19 2.92 -0.30
N VAL A 99 -6.95 3.94 -1.12
CA VAL A 99 -7.08 5.32 -0.66
C VAL A 99 -8.56 5.69 -0.58
N HIS A 100 -9.08 5.76 0.65
CA HIS A 100 -10.46 6.13 0.94
C HIS A 100 -10.68 7.62 0.64
N THR A 101 -10.09 8.51 1.43
CA THR A 101 -10.11 9.95 1.15
C THR A 101 -8.74 10.41 0.68
N LYS A 102 -8.73 11.21 -0.36
CA LYS A 102 -7.51 11.77 -0.91
C LYS A 102 -7.56 13.29 -0.93
N TYR A 103 -6.50 13.90 -0.43
CA TYR A 103 -6.27 15.33 -0.55
C TYR A 103 -5.16 15.60 -1.55
N LEU A 104 -5.36 16.58 -2.41
CA LEU A 104 -4.46 16.92 -3.50
C LEU A 104 -3.73 18.22 -3.19
N TYR A 105 -2.43 18.21 -3.47
CA TYR A 105 -1.55 19.36 -3.47
C TYR A 105 -0.82 19.42 -4.80
N TRP A 106 -0.68 20.60 -5.35
CA TRP A 106 0.12 20.83 -6.54
C TRP A 106 1.41 21.54 -6.18
N ILE A 107 2.51 21.05 -6.72
CA ILE A 107 3.85 21.64 -6.57
C ILE A 107 4.19 22.29 -7.89
N ASP A 108 4.51 23.57 -7.86
CA ASP A 108 5.13 24.27 -8.96
C ASP A 108 6.62 23.89 -9.01
N GLU A 109 7.07 23.32 -10.13
CA GLU A 109 8.44 22.83 -10.25
C GLU A 109 9.46 23.96 -10.35
N GLU A 110 9.05 25.16 -10.79
CA GLU A 110 9.94 26.31 -10.97
C GLU A 110 10.11 27.10 -9.67
N THR A 111 9.00 27.32 -8.95
CA THR A 111 9.01 28.13 -7.72
C THR A 111 9.12 27.32 -6.44
N GLY A 112 8.80 26.01 -6.51
CA GLY A 112 8.67 25.13 -5.34
C GLY A 112 7.42 25.42 -4.49
N GLU A 113 6.54 26.32 -4.92
CA GLU A 113 5.31 26.62 -4.19
C GLU A 113 4.33 25.44 -4.19
N ILE A 114 3.70 25.24 -3.04
CA ILE A 114 2.69 24.17 -2.86
C ILE A 114 1.32 24.82 -2.73
N SER A 115 0.36 24.36 -3.53
CA SER A 115 -1.02 24.84 -3.48
C SER A 115 -1.72 24.54 -2.15
N SER A 116 -2.84 25.20 -1.90
CA SER A 116 -3.74 24.84 -0.79
C SER A 116 -4.28 23.41 -0.95
N LYS A 117 -4.57 22.77 0.18
CA LYS A 117 -5.19 21.44 0.30
C LYS A 117 -6.56 21.38 -0.38
N ARG A 118 -6.75 20.42 -1.28
CA ARG A 118 -8.04 20.21 -1.96
C ARG A 118 -8.48 18.74 -1.84
N LYS A 119 -9.67 18.50 -1.30
CA LYS A 119 -10.26 17.17 -1.25
C LYS A 119 -10.61 16.68 -2.66
N SER A 120 -10.18 15.46 -3.01
CA SER A 120 -10.60 14.78 -4.23
C SER A 120 -12.08 14.37 -4.13
N PRO A 121 -12.86 14.49 -5.20
CA PRO A 121 -14.26 14.04 -5.17
C PRO A 121 -14.38 12.50 -5.18
N LYS A 122 -13.34 11.78 -5.58
CA LYS A 122 -13.36 10.31 -5.58
C LYS A 122 -13.05 9.79 -4.17
N THR A 123 -13.96 8.95 -3.65
CA THR A 123 -13.76 8.14 -2.43
C THR A 123 -13.50 6.70 -2.84
N GLY A 124 -12.43 6.10 -2.30
CA GLY A 124 -12.11 4.69 -2.52
C GLY A 124 -12.94 3.79 -1.61
N THR A 125 -13.24 2.59 -2.09
CA THR A 125 -13.97 1.56 -1.36
C THR A 125 -13.31 0.21 -1.54
N ILE A 126 -13.66 -0.78 -0.71
CA ILE A 126 -13.13 -2.15 -0.84
C ILE A 126 -13.36 -2.75 -2.23
N TYR A 127 -14.37 -2.31 -2.96
CA TYR A 127 -14.65 -2.77 -4.32
C TYR A 127 -13.60 -2.31 -5.34
N ASP A 128 -12.79 -1.30 -5.02
CA ASP A 128 -11.65 -0.90 -5.87
C ASP A 128 -10.57 -2.02 -5.94
N ALA A 129 -10.63 -3.03 -5.06
CA ALA A 129 -9.75 -4.20 -5.11
C ALA A 129 -10.15 -5.21 -6.21
N VAL A 130 -11.41 -5.25 -6.64
CA VAL A 130 -11.93 -6.29 -7.56
C VAL A 130 -11.10 -6.44 -8.85
N PRO A 131 -10.68 -5.36 -9.56
CA PRO A 131 -9.85 -5.50 -10.75
C PRO A 131 -8.47 -6.11 -10.48
N GLU A 132 -7.90 -5.91 -9.29
CA GLU A 132 -6.63 -6.51 -8.88
C GLU A 132 -6.82 -7.98 -8.50
N LEU A 133 -7.86 -8.31 -7.74
CA LEU A 133 -8.21 -9.69 -7.36
C LEU A 133 -8.48 -10.55 -8.59
N TYR A 134 -9.12 -10.02 -9.61
CA TYR A 134 -9.36 -10.74 -10.86
C TYR A 134 -8.05 -11.22 -11.52
N LYS A 135 -6.95 -10.49 -11.34
CA LYS A 135 -5.63 -10.87 -11.89
C LYS A 135 -5.03 -12.11 -11.24
N ILE A 136 -5.47 -12.42 -10.01
CA ILE A 136 -5.03 -13.59 -9.22
C ILE A 136 -6.17 -14.56 -8.90
N LYS A 137 -7.26 -14.50 -9.67
CA LYS A 137 -8.48 -15.31 -9.43
C LYS A 137 -8.22 -16.81 -9.25
N MET A 138 -7.16 -17.34 -9.89
CA MET A 138 -6.81 -18.75 -9.81
C MET A 138 -6.33 -19.19 -8.42
N TYR A 139 -5.91 -18.23 -7.58
CA TYR A 139 -5.44 -18.50 -6.21
C TYR A 139 -6.51 -18.26 -5.15
N LEU A 140 -7.61 -17.56 -5.46
CA LEU A 140 -8.63 -17.15 -4.46
C LEU A 140 -9.32 -18.32 -3.75
N ASN A 141 -9.26 -19.53 -4.32
CA ASN A 141 -9.78 -20.74 -3.68
C ASN A 141 -8.70 -21.46 -2.82
N ASN A 142 -7.48 -20.97 -2.77
CA ASN A 142 -6.44 -21.54 -1.94
C ASN A 142 -6.70 -21.17 -0.46
N PRO A 143 -6.83 -22.15 0.47
CA PRO A 143 -7.11 -21.85 1.88
C PRO A 143 -5.96 -21.13 2.59
N ASN A 144 -4.76 -21.17 2.03
CA ASN A 144 -3.59 -20.48 2.57
C ASN A 144 -3.41 -19.06 2.01
N LEU A 145 -4.32 -18.60 1.12
CA LEU A 145 -4.29 -17.21 0.64
C LEU A 145 -5.30 -16.38 1.40
N HIS A 146 -4.80 -15.38 2.08
CA HIS A 146 -5.57 -14.39 2.82
C HIS A 146 -5.42 -13.01 2.18
N LEU A 147 -6.39 -12.13 2.41
CA LEU A 147 -6.36 -10.76 1.95
C LEU A 147 -6.65 -9.82 3.11
N CYS A 148 -5.92 -8.72 3.17
CA CYS A 148 -6.21 -7.59 4.05
C CYS A 148 -6.38 -6.34 3.18
N LEU A 149 -7.62 -5.87 3.03
CA LEU A 149 -7.93 -4.64 2.30
C LEU A 149 -7.90 -3.48 3.30
N VAL A 150 -6.93 -2.59 3.15
CA VAL A 150 -6.67 -1.51 4.11
C VAL A 150 -7.15 -0.19 3.53
N LEU A 151 -8.15 0.41 4.14
CA LEU A 151 -8.60 1.76 3.79
C LEU A 151 -7.73 2.79 4.50
N ILE A 152 -7.10 3.66 3.74
CA ILE A 152 -6.26 4.75 4.25
C ILE A 152 -6.70 6.10 3.68
N ASP A 153 -6.58 7.16 4.44
CA ASP A 153 -6.57 8.51 3.90
C ASP A 153 -5.15 8.90 3.51
N ALA A 154 -5.01 9.75 2.51
CA ALA A 154 -3.70 10.14 2.01
C ALA A 154 -3.66 11.55 1.43
N ASP A 155 -2.53 12.21 1.64
CA ASP A 155 -2.13 13.43 0.92
C ASP A 155 -1.36 13.03 -0.35
N GLU A 156 -1.82 13.50 -1.51
CA GLU A 156 -1.21 13.22 -2.81
C GLU A 156 -0.65 14.51 -3.40
N TYR A 157 0.65 14.53 -3.58
CA TYR A 157 1.39 15.63 -4.19
C TYR A 157 1.53 15.40 -5.69
N ARG A 158 1.28 16.43 -6.49
CA ARG A 158 1.33 16.41 -7.95
C ARG A 158 2.14 17.58 -8.48
N LEU A 159 2.86 17.35 -9.56
CA LEU A 159 3.60 18.40 -10.25
C LEU A 159 2.69 19.17 -11.20
N LEU A 160 2.81 20.49 -11.25
CA LEU A 160 2.09 21.36 -12.18
C LEU A 160 2.67 21.32 -13.62
N ASN A 161 2.93 20.11 -14.13
CA ASN A 161 3.54 19.95 -15.46
C ASN A 161 2.52 19.62 -16.59
N GLY A 162 1.23 19.55 -16.27
CA GLY A 162 0.15 19.36 -17.25
C GLY A 162 0.09 17.98 -17.93
N TRP A 163 1.15 17.16 -17.81
CA TRP A 163 1.26 15.85 -18.44
C TRP A 163 1.78 14.80 -17.45
N SER A 164 1.17 13.62 -17.47
CA SER A 164 1.70 12.48 -16.71
C SER A 164 2.91 11.87 -17.41
N ARG A 165 3.75 11.13 -16.64
CA ARG A 165 4.90 10.39 -17.17
C ARG A 165 4.55 9.45 -18.32
N ASP A 166 3.31 8.94 -18.36
CA ASP A 166 2.78 8.08 -19.42
C ASP A 166 2.19 8.88 -20.60
N ARG A 167 2.52 10.18 -20.73
CA ARG A 167 2.01 11.09 -21.76
C ARG A 167 0.48 11.21 -21.80
N LYS A 168 -0.20 10.93 -20.68
CA LYS A 168 -1.63 11.17 -20.51
C LYS A 168 -1.84 12.60 -20.02
N LYS A 169 -2.91 13.25 -20.50
CA LYS A 169 -3.29 14.59 -20.04
C LYS A 169 -3.53 14.55 -18.53
N GLY A 170 -2.80 15.34 -17.76
CA GLY A 170 -2.88 15.44 -16.31
C GLY A 170 -1.51 15.61 -15.68
N SER A 171 -1.47 16.12 -14.45
CA SER A 171 -0.24 16.31 -13.68
C SER A 171 0.36 14.97 -13.24
N SER A 172 1.69 14.88 -13.27
CA SER A 172 2.40 13.73 -12.72
C SER A 172 2.23 13.65 -11.21
N ARG A 173 1.97 12.45 -10.69
CA ARG A 173 2.03 12.23 -9.25
C ARG A 173 3.49 12.25 -8.80
N PHE A 174 3.78 13.12 -7.84
CA PHE A 174 5.08 13.23 -7.21
C PHE A 174 5.20 12.23 -6.06
N ASP A 175 4.24 12.28 -5.10
CA ASP A 175 4.22 11.39 -3.94
C ASP A 175 2.79 11.17 -3.45
N ARG A 176 2.63 10.13 -2.59
CA ARG A 176 1.42 9.86 -1.84
C ARG A 176 1.81 9.44 -0.43
N ILE A 177 1.45 10.27 0.53
CA ILE A 177 1.75 10.08 1.95
C ILE A 177 0.48 9.64 2.66
N PRO A 178 0.43 8.44 3.26
CA PRO A 178 -0.70 8.01 4.07
C PRO A 178 -0.79 8.87 5.32
N THR A 179 -2.00 9.26 5.70
CA THR A 179 -2.25 10.16 6.85
C THR A 179 -3.07 9.50 7.94
N GLU A 180 -4.06 8.69 7.58
CA GLU A 180 -4.94 8.02 8.53
C GLU A 180 -5.18 6.57 8.12
N LEU A 181 -5.27 5.68 9.10
CA LEU A 181 -5.81 4.34 8.98
C LEU A 181 -7.32 4.42 9.20
N VAL A 182 -8.12 4.11 8.17
CA VAL A 182 -9.57 4.30 8.21
C VAL A 182 -10.28 3.02 8.60
N ASP A 183 -9.95 1.90 7.93
CA ASP A 183 -10.54 0.59 8.22
C ASP A 183 -9.71 -0.55 7.61
N GLU A 184 -9.90 -1.78 8.11
CA GLU A 184 -9.29 -3.00 7.61
C GLU A 184 -10.33 -4.10 7.42
N PHE A 185 -10.30 -4.72 6.24
CA PHE A 185 -11.18 -5.82 5.88
C PHE A 185 -10.33 -7.07 5.63
N TYR A 186 -10.35 -7.99 6.57
CA TYR A 186 -9.66 -9.27 6.45
C TYR A 186 -10.56 -10.31 5.82
N ILE A 187 -10.02 -11.01 4.81
CA ILE A 187 -10.65 -12.12 4.10
C ILE A 187 -9.75 -13.33 4.33
N GLY A 188 -10.17 -14.23 5.21
CA GLY A 188 -9.39 -15.40 5.65
C GLY A 188 -9.50 -16.60 4.73
N GLY A 189 -10.35 -16.55 3.70
CA GLY A 189 -10.47 -17.65 2.76
C GLY A 189 -11.71 -17.63 1.88
N PRO A 190 -11.94 -18.70 1.10
CA PRO A 190 -13.00 -18.75 0.08
C PRO A 190 -14.42 -18.50 0.59
N ALA A 191 -14.69 -18.81 1.85
CA ALA A 191 -16.01 -18.61 2.44
C ALA A 191 -16.42 -17.13 2.55
N ASP A 192 -15.42 -16.25 2.74
CA ASP A 192 -15.62 -14.82 2.97
C ASP A 192 -15.94 -14.05 1.68
N TYR A 193 -15.72 -14.66 0.50
CA TYR A 193 -16.09 -14.05 -0.80
C TYR A 193 -17.59 -14.15 -1.11
N LYS A 194 -18.39 -14.79 -0.25
CA LYS A 194 -19.81 -15.06 -0.49
C LYS A 194 -20.76 -14.03 0.14
N CYS A 195 -20.24 -12.89 0.56
CA CYS A 195 -21.05 -11.79 1.10
C CYS A 195 -21.69 -10.94 0.03
#